data_11e55c221df37c394e256b4c933ef627
#
_entry.id   11e55c221df37c394e256b4c933ef627
#
_cell.length_a   1.000
_cell.length_b   1.000
_cell.length_c   1.000
_cell.angle_alpha   90.00
_cell.angle_beta   90.00
_cell.angle_gamma   90.00
#
_symmetry.space_group_name_H-M   'P 1'
#
loop_
_entity.id
_entity.type
_entity.pdbx_description
1 polymer ?
#
loop_
_entity_poly.entity_id
_entity_poly.type
_entity_poly.pdbx_seq_one_letter_code
_entity_poly.pdbx_strand_id
1 'polypeptide(L)'
;MRALVLSGGGAKGAYQAGALNYILGEKFRHYDLFAGVSVGALNALSLAQYKKGNEDQACMVLDHLWSNISTAQVYHDRTPFGFLSIVSEPSLYSTDPLRKMIASGFDAAKLAHSGKQLRMVAVDLITAEKRVWTEKTPDLISGALASCSFPLAFEPVPAPPGSYCTDGGVRDSTPLGEAIRAGATEVDVILCECEKIGPWKKEERALSIGPRVLGIMAAEIFEDDLKIAMLYNDLVGHAKHSKKRPVKINVMRPSSNLLDNPLDFSQDKSRVNMRRGYEDA
;
A
#
# COMPACT_ATOMS: atom_id res chain seq x y z
N MET A 1 -8.13 -4.83 19.26
CA MET A 1 -6.96 -4.57 18.41
C MET A 1 -7.35 -3.55 17.35
N ARG A 2 -6.57 -2.48 17.23
CA ARG A 2 -6.77 -1.45 16.21
C ARG A 2 -5.80 -1.66 15.05
N ALA A 3 -6.31 -1.63 13.82
CA ALA A 3 -5.52 -1.79 12.62
C ALA A 3 -5.51 -0.52 11.76
N LEU A 4 -4.41 -0.28 11.08
CA LEU A 4 -4.29 0.66 9.98
C LEU A 4 -4.15 -0.11 8.67
N VAL A 5 -5.00 0.20 7.70
CA VAL A 5 -4.99 -0.40 6.37
C VAL A 5 -4.66 0.67 5.34
N LEU A 6 -3.64 0.42 4.53
CA LEU A 6 -3.09 1.35 3.55
C LEU A 6 -3.23 0.76 2.14
N SER A 7 -3.95 1.46 1.27
CA SER A 7 -4.14 1.00 -0.12
C SER A 7 -2.87 1.12 -0.95
N GLY A 8 -2.83 0.43 -2.09
CA GLY A 8 -1.91 0.71 -3.18
C GLY A 8 -2.12 2.10 -3.78
N GLY A 9 -1.20 2.52 -4.65
CA GLY A 9 -1.34 3.82 -5.33
C GLY A 9 -0.05 4.45 -5.87
N GLY A 10 1.08 3.77 -5.78
CA GLY A 10 2.37 4.27 -6.26
C GLY A 10 2.76 5.60 -5.60
N ALA A 11 3.12 6.62 -6.38
CA ALA A 11 3.53 7.93 -5.87
C ALA A 11 2.45 8.67 -5.05
N LYS A 12 1.19 8.23 -5.13
CA LYS A 12 0.09 8.74 -4.29
C LYS A 12 0.24 8.36 -2.81
N GLY A 13 1.13 7.43 -2.48
CA GLY A 13 1.46 7.07 -1.09
C GLY A 13 1.95 8.24 -0.22
N ALA A 14 2.42 9.31 -0.84
CA ALA A 14 2.72 10.58 -0.16
C ALA A 14 1.49 11.17 0.56
N TYR A 15 0.29 10.99 0.01
CA TYR A 15 -0.96 11.37 0.66
C TYR A 15 -1.16 10.63 1.99
N GLN A 16 -0.87 9.31 2.00
CA GLN A 16 -0.95 8.53 3.23
C GLN A 16 0.03 9.05 4.30
N ALA A 17 1.25 9.42 3.90
CA ALA A 17 2.23 9.97 4.84
C ALA A 17 1.73 11.29 5.46
N GLY A 18 1.15 12.18 4.65
CA GLY A 18 0.55 13.41 5.16
C GLY A 18 -0.60 13.19 6.13
N ALA A 19 -1.51 12.27 5.80
CA ALA A 19 -2.61 11.89 6.68
C ALA A 19 -2.11 11.31 8.01
N LEU A 20 -1.07 10.48 7.95
CA LEU A 20 -0.47 9.86 9.12
C LEU A 20 0.25 10.86 10.02
N ASN A 21 0.83 11.92 9.47
CA ASN A 21 1.39 13.01 10.26
C ASN A 21 0.33 13.64 11.17
N TYR A 22 -0.90 13.82 10.68
CA TYR A 22 -1.99 14.32 11.51
C TYR A 22 -2.50 13.25 12.50
N ILE A 23 -2.79 12.05 12.00
CA ILE A 23 -3.41 10.97 12.79
C ILE A 23 -2.50 10.48 13.92
N LEU A 24 -1.23 10.28 13.65
CA LEU A 24 -0.26 9.78 14.64
C LEU A 24 0.36 10.92 15.43
N GLY A 25 0.75 12.01 14.77
CA GLY A 25 1.46 13.13 15.39
C GLY A 25 0.55 14.03 16.23
N GLU A 26 -0.62 14.43 15.72
CA GLU A 26 -1.50 15.37 16.43
C GLU A 26 -2.66 14.71 17.17
N LYS A 27 -3.24 13.64 16.61
CA LYS A 27 -4.30 12.89 17.31
C LYS A 27 -3.77 11.79 18.21
N PHE A 28 -2.46 11.55 18.24
CA PHE A 28 -1.80 10.54 19.07
C PHE A 28 -2.45 9.16 18.94
N ARG A 29 -3.00 8.87 17.76
CA ARG A 29 -3.64 7.59 17.49
C ARG A 29 -2.56 6.54 17.28
N HIS A 30 -2.75 5.36 17.85
CA HIS A 30 -1.79 4.25 17.71
C HIS A 30 -2.50 3.00 17.20
N TYR A 31 -1.74 2.16 16.52
CA TYR A 31 -2.21 0.92 15.91
C TYR A 31 -1.38 -0.26 16.38
N ASP A 32 -2.04 -1.42 16.49
CA ASP A 32 -1.42 -2.68 16.85
C ASP A 32 -1.01 -3.48 15.61
N LEU A 33 -1.72 -3.25 14.49
CA LEU A 33 -1.51 -3.94 13.22
C LEU A 33 -1.48 -2.92 12.08
N PHE A 34 -0.53 -3.14 11.17
CA PHE A 34 -0.40 -2.40 9.91
C PHE A 34 -0.57 -3.37 8.75
N ALA A 35 -1.50 -3.06 7.84
CA ALA A 35 -1.72 -3.85 6.63
C ALA A 35 -1.63 -2.95 5.40
N GLY A 36 -0.99 -3.43 4.33
CA GLY A 36 -0.82 -2.62 3.14
C GLY A 36 -0.54 -3.43 1.88
N VAL A 37 -0.76 -2.78 0.75
CA VAL A 37 -0.47 -3.27 -0.60
C VAL A 37 0.32 -2.21 -1.35
N SER A 38 1.28 -2.65 -2.18
CA SER A 38 2.08 -1.73 -2.99
C SER A 38 2.75 -0.67 -2.13
N VAL A 39 2.62 0.60 -2.46
CA VAL A 39 3.13 1.70 -1.63
C VAL A 39 2.59 1.66 -0.20
N GLY A 40 1.34 1.22 -0.01
CA GLY A 40 0.78 1.03 1.33
C GLY A 40 1.52 -0.03 2.14
N ALA A 41 2.08 -1.07 1.50
CA ALA A 41 2.93 -2.05 2.17
C ALA A 41 4.27 -1.43 2.61
N LEU A 42 4.86 -0.52 1.81
CA LEU A 42 6.08 0.20 2.17
C LEU A 42 5.85 1.12 3.38
N ASN A 43 4.78 1.90 3.34
CA ASN A 43 4.40 2.76 4.46
C ASN A 43 4.10 1.92 5.72
N ALA A 44 3.36 0.81 5.59
CA ALA A 44 3.06 -0.11 6.69
C ALA A 44 4.33 -0.73 7.28
N LEU A 45 5.28 -1.19 6.46
CA LEU A 45 6.56 -1.75 6.90
C LEU A 45 7.39 -0.71 7.65
N SER A 46 7.41 0.54 7.15
CA SER A 46 8.10 1.64 7.82
C SER A 46 7.52 1.91 9.21
N LEU A 47 6.20 2.01 9.32
CA LEU A 47 5.50 2.31 10.58
C LEU A 47 5.60 1.17 11.60
N ALA A 48 5.50 -0.08 11.15
CA ALA A 48 5.48 -1.26 12.02
C ALA A 48 6.77 -1.45 12.82
N GLN A 49 7.85 -0.80 12.46
CA GLN A 49 9.13 -0.85 13.18
C GLN A 49 9.13 -0.04 14.48
N TYR A 50 8.11 0.78 14.72
CA TYR A 50 8.07 1.70 15.87
C TYR A 50 7.10 1.19 16.94
N LYS A 51 7.59 1.21 18.20
CA LYS A 51 6.79 0.86 19.38
C LYS A 51 5.67 1.88 19.59
N LYS A 52 4.65 1.46 20.33
CA LYS A 52 3.68 2.41 20.90
C LYS A 52 4.41 3.45 21.75
N GLY A 53 4.12 4.72 21.50
CA GLY A 53 4.77 5.86 22.13
C GLY A 53 5.92 6.48 21.31
N ASN A 54 6.26 5.88 20.15
CA ASN A 54 7.27 6.40 19.22
C ASN A 54 6.64 6.74 17.86
N GLU A 55 5.35 7.08 17.85
CA GLU A 55 4.60 7.42 16.65
C GLU A 55 5.14 8.69 15.96
N ASP A 56 5.66 9.62 16.74
CA ASP A 56 6.36 10.82 16.25
C ASP A 56 7.59 10.46 15.40
N GLN A 57 8.40 9.53 15.85
CA GLN A 57 9.57 9.06 15.08
C GLN A 57 9.14 8.36 13.79
N ALA A 58 8.07 7.57 13.82
CA ALA A 58 7.53 6.93 12.62
C ALA A 58 7.05 7.98 11.60
N CYS A 59 6.37 9.03 12.06
CA CYS A 59 5.96 10.17 11.22
C CYS A 59 7.16 10.89 10.61
N MET A 60 8.17 11.21 11.43
CA MET A 60 9.38 11.89 10.94
C MET A 60 10.09 11.10 9.83
N VAL A 61 10.16 9.77 9.95
CA VAL A 61 10.78 8.92 8.92
C VAL A 61 9.97 8.92 7.64
N LEU A 62 8.64 8.80 7.71
CA LEU A 62 7.78 8.87 6.54
C LEU A 62 7.83 10.26 5.89
N ASP A 63 7.81 11.32 6.68
CA ASP A 63 7.91 12.70 6.19
C ASP A 63 9.23 12.91 5.45
N HIS A 64 10.34 12.50 6.05
CA HIS A 64 11.65 12.58 5.43
C HIS A 64 11.74 11.79 4.13
N LEU A 65 11.22 10.56 4.11
CA LEU A 65 11.21 9.71 2.91
C LEU A 65 10.43 10.40 1.78
N TRP A 66 9.20 10.79 2.02
CA TRP A 66 8.33 11.34 0.99
C TRP A 66 8.69 12.76 0.57
N SER A 67 9.27 13.56 1.45
CA SER A 67 9.78 14.90 1.12
C SER A 67 11.03 14.87 0.24
N ASN A 68 11.79 13.75 0.24
CA ASN A 68 13.06 13.63 -0.46
C ASN A 68 13.06 12.55 -1.55
N ILE A 69 11.95 11.85 -1.75
CA ILE A 69 11.86 10.79 -2.77
C ILE A 69 12.04 11.34 -4.18
N SER A 70 12.63 10.54 -5.03
CA SER A 70 12.74 10.82 -6.46
C SER A 70 12.51 9.54 -7.28
N THR A 71 12.11 9.69 -8.54
CA THR A 71 11.91 8.55 -9.45
C THR A 71 13.15 7.66 -9.54
N ALA A 72 14.34 8.25 -9.59
CA ALA A 72 15.61 7.51 -9.68
C ALA A 72 15.92 6.66 -8.43
N GLN A 73 15.33 6.98 -7.27
CA GLN A 73 15.43 6.16 -6.05
C GLN A 73 14.44 4.99 -6.04
N VAL A 74 13.44 5.01 -6.92
CA VAL A 74 12.42 3.96 -7.00
C VAL A 74 12.71 3.01 -8.15
N TYR A 75 12.98 3.54 -9.35
CA TYR A 75 13.26 2.73 -10.52
C TYR A 75 14.12 3.47 -11.56
N HIS A 76 14.67 2.71 -12.49
CA HIS A 76 15.34 3.23 -13.69
C HIS A 76 15.00 2.37 -14.91
N ASP A 77 15.20 2.91 -16.10
CA ASP A 77 15.01 2.18 -17.34
C ASP A 77 15.90 0.93 -17.38
N ARG A 78 15.35 -0.21 -17.74
CA ARG A 78 16.09 -1.47 -17.81
C ARG A 78 17.05 -1.50 -19.00
N THR A 79 16.64 -0.97 -20.13
CA THR A 79 17.45 -0.91 -21.35
C THR A 79 17.33 0.44 -22.04
N PRO A 80 18.34 0.86 -22.83
CA PRO A 80 18.28 2.09 -23.61
C PRO A 80 17.25 2.03 -24.77
N PHE A 81 16.67 0.86 -25.06
CA PHE A 81 15.70 0.66 -26.14
C PHE A 81 14.23 0.86 -25.71
N GLY A 82 13.98 1.26 -24.45
CA GLY A 82 12.66 1.63 -23.94
C GLY A 82 11.58 0.59 -24.26
N PHE A 83 10.50 1.00 -24.93
CA PHE A 83 9.33 0.17 -25.24
C PHE A 83 9.63 -1.12 -26.01
N LEU A 84 10.68 -1.18 -26.84
CA LEU A 84 11.05 -2.39 -27.58
C LEU A 84 11.54 -3.52 -26.67
N SER A 85 11.94 -3.21 -25.45
CA SER A 85 12.37 -4.21 -24.46
C SER A 85 11.21 -5.05 -23.88
N ILE A 86 9.96 -4.61 -24.01
CA ILE A 86 8.78 -5.36 -23.49
C ILE A 86 8.70 -6.79 -24.07
N VAL A 87 9.21 -7.00 -25.27
CA VAL A 87 9.12 -8.32 -25.95
C VAL A 87 10.16 -9.31 -25.38
N SER A 88 11.28 -8.82 -24.85
CA SER A 88 12.40 -9.66 -24.38
C SER A 88 12.66 -9.58 -22.87
N GLU A 89 12.20 -8.55 -22.20
CA GLU A 89 12.43 -8.29 -20.77
C GLU A 89 11.15 -8.49 -19.93
N PRO A 90 11.27 -8.88 -18.66
CA PRO A 90 10.11 -9.13 -17.80
C PRO A 90 9.36 -7.86 -17.39
N SER A 91 9.94 -6.67 -17.63
CA SER A 91 9.36 -5.36 -17.26
C SER A 91 10.04 -4.20 -17.98
N LEU A 92 9.38 -3.03 -17.94
CA LEU A 92 9.94 -1.78 -18.48
C LEU A 92 11.09 -1.23 -17.64
N TYR A 93 10.96 -1.31 -16.32
CA TYR A 93 11.86 -0.70 -15.36
C TYR A 93 12.47 -1.73 -14.41
N SER A 94 13.68 -1.44 -13.91
CA SER A 94 14.31 -2.18 -12.82
C SER A 94 13.98 -1.51 -11.48
N THR A 95 13.66 -2.32 -10.47
CA THR A 95 13.38 -1.90 -9.10
C THR A 95 14.58 -2.06 -8.16
N ASP A 96 15.79 -2.22 -8.68
CA ASP A 96 17.02 -2.27 -7.86
C ASP A 96 17.19 -1.07 -6.92
N PRO A 97 16.88 0.20 -7.34
CA PRO A 97 16.93 1.33 -6.44
C PRO A 97 15.92 1.20 -5.29
N LEU A 98 14.68 0.77 -5.57
CA LEU A 98 13.67 0.54 -4.55
C LEU A 98 14.10 -0.54 -3.55
N ARG A 99 14.66 -1.66 -4.02
CA ARG A 99 15.21 -2.71 -3.15
C ARG A 99 16.26 -2.16 -2.20
N LYS A 100 17.19 -1.34 -2.69
CA LYS A 100 18.22 -0.69 -1.87
C LYS A 100 17.62 0.28 -0.86
N MET A 101 16.63 1.05 -1.27
CA MET A 101 15.92 1.99 -0.39
C MET A 101 15.19 1.25 0.73
N ILE A 102 14.46 0.17 0.43
CA ILE A 102 13.80 -0.66 1.44
C ILE A 102 14.84 -1.25 2.40
N ALA A 103 15.93 -1.84 1.87
CA ALA A 103 16.98 -2.46 2.68
C ALA A 103 17.67 -1.47 3.63
N SER A 104 17.85 -0.21 3.20
CA SER A 104 18.46 0.83 4.04
C SER A 104 17.51 1.37 5.12
N GLY A 105 16.21 1.35 4.87
CA GLY A 105 15.18 1.86 5.80
C GLY A 105 14.57 0.80 6.72
N PHE A 106 14.83 -0.48 6.46
CA PHE A 106 14.25 -1.59 7.22
C PHE A 106 15.23 -2.17 8.24
N ASP A 107 14.78 -2.29 9.48
CA ASP A 107 15.49 -2.93 10.59
C ASP A 107 14.63 -4.05 11.18
N ALA A 108 15.00 -5.29 10.88
CA ALA A 108 14.28 -6.47 11.36
C ALA A 108 14.24 -6.58 12.90
N ALA A 109 15.29 -6.10 13.58
CA ALA A 109 15.35 -6.11 15.05
C ALA A 109 14.35 -5.09 15.63
N LYS A 110 14.24 -3.91 15.04
CA LYS A 110 13.23 -2.92 15.44
C LYS A 110 11.82 -3.50 15.28
N LEU A 111 11.51 -4.10 14.14
CA LEU A 111 10.19 -4.72 13.91
C LEU A 111 9.91 -5.83 14.92
N ALA A 112 10.85 -6.74 15.15
CA ALA A 112 10.69 -7.85 16.10
C ALA A 112 10.43 -7.36 17.56
N HIS A 113 10.99 -6.22 17.94
CA HIS A 113 10.81 -5.62 19.27
C HIS A 113 9.70 -4.57 19.34
N SER A 114 9.04 -4.24 18.22
CA SER A 114 7.99 -3.21 18.19
C SER A 114 6.70 -3.65 18.88
N GLY A 115 6.42 -4.95 18.89
CA GLY A 115 5.14 -5.51 19.32
C GLY A 115 4.00 -5.31 18.29
N LYS A 116 4.32 -4.82 17.09
CA LYS A 116 3.35 -4.58 16.01
C LYS A 116 3.18 -5.81 15.13
N GLN A 117 1.99 -5.97 14.60
CA GLN A 117 1.72 -6.94 13.54
C GLN A 117 1.79 -6.27 12.17
N LEU A 118 2.19 -7.04 11.16
CA LEU A 118 2.33 -6.57 9.77
C LEU A 118 1.61 -7.53 8.82
N ARG A 119 0.96 -6.98 7.79
CA ARG A 119 0.39 -7.71 6.66
C ARG A 119 0.73 -6.98 5.37
N MET A 120 1.62 -7.54 4.57
CA MET A 120 1.93 -7.06 3.22
C MET A 120 1.43 -8.07 2.22
N VAL A 121 0.63 -7.64 1.25
CA VAL A 121 -0.04 -8.52 0.30
C VAL A 121 0.59 -8.41 -1.09
N ALA A 122 0.87 -9.53 -1.70
CA ALA A 122 1.22 -9.69 -3.11
C ALA A 122 0.37 -10.82 -3.72
N VAL A 123 0.48 -11.03 -5.02
CA VAL A 123 -0.19 -12.11 -5.74
C VAL A 123 0.84 -13.02 -6.39
N ASP A 124 0.69 -14.32 -6.15
CA ASP A 124 1.48 -15.37 -6.77
C ASP A 124 1.01 -15.59 -8.21
N LEU A 125 1.89 -15.40 -9.19
CA LEU A 125 1.55 -15.50 -10.60
C LEU A 125 1.30 -16.94 -11.09
N ILE A 126 1.78 -17.96 -10.34
CA ILE A 126 1.61 -19.36 -10.70
C ILE A 126 0.24 -19.87 -10.23
N THR A 127 -0.11 -19.55 -8.97
CA THR A 127 -1.34 -20.05 -8.35
C THR A 127 -2.50 -19.05 -8.44
N ALA A 128 -2.23 -17.80 -8.80
CA ALA A 128 -3.13 -16.65 -8.70
C ALA A 128 -3.64 -16.35 -7.28
N GLU A 129 -3.04 -16.97 -6.24
CA GLU A 129 -3.46 -16.78 -4.87
C GLU A 129 -2.78 -15.57 -4.22
N LYS A 130 -3.45 -14.99 -3.21
CA LYS A 130 -2.82 -13.97 -2.36
C LYS A 130 -1.71 -14.58 -1.53
N ARG A 131 -0.59 -13.90 -1.49
CA ARG A 131 0.54 -14.21 -0.61
C ARG A 131 0.71 -13.07 0.39
N VAL A 132 0.72 -13.42 1.66
CA VAL A 132 0.80 -12.43 2.75
C VAL A 132 2.10 -12.61 3.51
N TRP A 133 2.90 -11.55 3.57
CA TRP A 133 4.06 -11.46 4.46
C TRP A 133 3.63 -10.82 5.78
N THR A 134 4.04 -11.46 6.86
CA THR A 134 3.77 -11.00 8.23
C THR A 134 5.07 -10.62 8.91
N GLU A 135 5.02 -10.00 10.07
CA GLU A 135 6.19 -9.69 10.91
C GLU A 135 7.06 -10.92 11.24
N LYS A 136 6.51 -12.13 11.05
CA LYS A 136 7.18 -13.41 11.31
C LYS A 136 7.74 -14.08 10.06
N THR A 137 7.38 -13.57 8.88
CA THR A 137 7.85 -14.14 7.61
C THR A 137 9.30 -13.72 7.36
N PRO A 138 10.20 -14.64 6.99
CA PRO A 138 11.54 -14.26 6.58
C PRO A 138 11.52 -13.42 5.28
N ASP A 139 12.57 -12.67 5.04
CA ASP A 139 12.76 -11.84 3.85
C ASP A 139 11.60 -10.87 3.56
N LEU A 140 11.35 -9.98 4.52
CA LEU A 140 10.36 -8.92 4.40
C LEU A 140 10.71 -7.89 3.30
N ILE A 141 11.98 -7.76 2.94
CA ILE A 141 12.42 -6.88 1.85
C ILE A 141 11.86 -7.41 0.52
N SER A 142 12.02 -8.70 0.24
CA SER A 142 11.41 -9.30 -0.95
C SER A 142 9.88 -9.27 -0.90
N GLY A 143 9.27 -9.42 0.26
CA GLY A 143 7.82 -9.28 0.43
C GLY A 143 7.31 -7.87 0.10
N ALA A 144 7.99 -6.85 0.60
CA ALA A 144 7.67 -5.46 0.30
C ALA A 144 7.84 -5.14 -1.20
N LEU A 145 8.95 -5.62 -1.79
CA LEU A 145 9.22 -5.44 -3.21
C LEU A 145 8.20 -6.18 -4.08
N ALA A 146 7.83 -7.42 -3.73
CA ALA A 146 6.79 -8.20 -4.41
C ALA A 146 5.44 -7.47 -4.39
N SER A 147 5.07 -6.90 -3.23
CA SER A 147 3.86 -6.10 -3.10
C SER A 147 3.86 -4.85 -3.99
N CYS A 148 5.04 -4.35 -4.36
CA CYS A 148 5.22 -3.16 -5.21
C CYS A 148 5.51 -3.48 -6.68
N SER A 149 5.56 -4.76 -7.07
CA SER A 149 5.87 -5.18 -8.45
C SER A 149 4.68 -4.96 -9.38
N PHE A 150 4.40 -3.69 -9.67
CA PHE A 150 3.28 -3.26 -10.53
C PHE A 150 3.42 -3.87 -11.94
N PRO A 151 2.39 -4.59 -12.43
CA PRO A 151 2.45 -5.31 -13.69
C PRO A 151 2.90 -4.44 -14.86
N LEU A 152 3.72 -5.00 -15.75
CA LEU A 152 4.36 -4.37 -16.91
C LEU A 152 5.44 -3.34 -16.55
N ALA A 153 5.24 -2.54 -15.51
CA ALA A 153 6.23 -1.55 -15.10
C ALA A 153 7.43 -2.20 -14.40
N PHE A 154 7.17 -3.10 -13.45
CA PHE A 154 8.18 -3.71 -12.59
C PHE A 154 8.21 -5.24 -12.71
N GLU A 155 9.41 -5.81 -12.56
CA GLU A 155 9.61 -7.26 -12.63
C GLU A 155 8.91 -7.99 -11.48
N PRO A 156 8.35 -9.18 -11.74
CA PRO A 156 7.89 -10.08 -10.68
C PRO A 156 9.03 -10.49 -9.77
N VAL A 157 8.77 -10.58 -8.48
CA VAL A 157 9.77 -10.95 -7.46
C VAL A 157 9.72 -12.45 -7.20
N PRO A 158 10.87 -13.16 -7.27
CA PRO A 158 10.94 -14.56 -6.87
C PRO A 158 10.52 -14.72 -5.40
N ALA A 159 9.67 -15.71 -5.13
CA ALA A 159 9.19 -16.06 -3.80
C ALA A 159 9.23 -17.58 -3.59
N PRO A 160 9.87 -18.09 -2.51
CA PRO A 160 9.91 -19.54 -2.24
C PRO A 160 8.52 -20.12 -1.93
N PRO A 161 8.26 -21.40 -2.28
CA PRO A 161 9.06 -22.27 -3.13
C PRO A 161 8.72 -22.10 -4.61
N GLY A 162 9.70 -21.70 -5.45
CA GLY A 162 9.59 -21.76 -6.91
C GLY A 162 8.52 -20.91 -7.57
N SER A 163 8.07 -19.84 -6.92
CA SER A 163 7.02 -18.96 -7.36
C SER A 163 7.54 -17.56 -7.70
N TYR A 164 6.70 -16.77 -8.35
CA TYR A 164 6.92 -15.36 -8.66
C TYR A 164 5.71 -14.55 -8.23
N CYS A 165 5.94 -13.44 -7.53
CA CYS A 165 4.88 -12.58 -7.05
C CYS A 165 4.88 -11.22 -7.76
N THR A 166 3.68 -10.70 -7.99
CA THR A 166 3.41 -9.37 -8.50
C THR A 166 2.62 -8.56 -7.46
N ASP A 167 2.39 -7.27 -7.76
CA ASP A 167 1.67 -6.34 -6.90
C ASP A 167 0.32 -6.91 -6.43
N GLY A 168 0.06 -6.78 -5.14
CA GLY A 168 -1.18 -7.25 -4.53
C GLY A 168 -2.44 -6.55 -5.04
N GLY A 169 -2.29 -5.34 -5.59
CA GLY A 169 -3.38 -4.52 -6.10
C GLY A 169 -4.17 -5.14 -7.24
N VAL A 170 -3.62 -6.16 -7.92
CA VAL A 170 -4.35 -6.90 -8.96
C VAL A 170 -5.48 -7.77 -8.39
N ARG A 171 -5.48 -8.05 -7.08
CA ARG A 171 -6.49 -8.90 -6.42
C ARG A 171 -7.03 -8.33 -5.11
N ASP A 172 -6.26 -7.50 -4.42
CA ASP A 172 -6.60 -6.93 -3.12
C ASP A 172 -5.88 -5.59 -2.96
N SER A 173 -6.47 -4.54 -3.49
CA SER A 173 -5.83 -3.21 -3.49
C SER A 173 -5.79 -2.54 -2.13
N THR A 174 -6.60 -3.04 -1.17
CA THR A 174 -6.76 -2.47 0.17
C THR A 174 -7.06 -3.62 1.13
N PRO A 175 -6.06 -4.19 1.83
CA PRO A 175 -6.19 -5.49 2.50
C PRO A 175 -7.00 -5.43 3.80
N LEU A 176 -8.24 -4.93 3.71
CA LEU A 176 -9.20 -4.85 4.81
C LEU A 176 -9.48 -6.23 5.41
N GLY A 177 -9.68 -7.22 4.53
CA GLY A 177 -9.93 -8.61 4.94
C GLY A 177 -8.79 -9.20 5.75
N GLU A 178 -7.53 -8.84 5.47
CA GLU A 178 -6.37 -9.32 6.23
C GLU A 178 -6.35 -8.73 7.65
N ALA A 179 -6.70 -7.46 7.81
CA ALA A 179 -6.81 -6.84 9.11
C ALA A 179 -7.92 -7.49 9.97
N ILE A 180 -9.08 -7.74 9.37
CA ILE A 180 -10.21 -8.41 10.04
C ILE A 180 -9.86 -9.85 10.43
N ARG A 181 -9.25 -10.62 9.53
CA ARG A 181 -8.77 -11.99 9.81
C ARG A 181 -7.73 -12.06 10.92
N ALA A 182 -6.89 -11.02 11.02
CA ALA A 182 -5.94 -10.90 12.12
C ALA A 182 -6.58 -10.55 13.48
N GLY A 183 -7.89 -10.27 13.51
CA GLY A 183 -8.67 -10.00 14.73
C GLY A 183 -8.84 -8.51 15.04
N ALA A 184 -8.66 -7.61 14.09
CA ALA A 184 -8.95 -6.20 14.28
C ALA A 184 -10.44 -5.99 14.58
N THR A 185 -10.71 -5.14 15.58
CA THR A 185 -12.06 -4.72 15.98
C THR A 185 -12.34 -3.25 15.65
N GLU A 186 -11.31 -2.51 15.33
CA GLU A 186 -11.35 -1.15 14.80
C GLU A 186 -10.31 -1.04 13.70
N VAL A 187 -10.72 -0.56 12.53
CA VAL A 187 -9.86 -0.45 11.34
C VAL A 187 -9.99 0.96 10.78
N ASP A 188 -8.88 1.65 10.67
CA ASP A 188 -8.77 2.87 9.89
C ASP A 188 -8.16 2.53 8.54
N VAL A 189 -8.81 2.95 7.47
CA VAL A 189 -8.39 2.72 6.09
C VAL A 189 -8.01 4.05 5.46
N ILE A 190 -6.81 4.14 4.88
CA ILE A 190 -6.38 5.32 4.11
C ILE A 190 -6.19 4.92 2.66
N LEU A 191 -7.04 5.44 1.79
CA LEU A 191 -7.01 5.19 0.35
C LEU A 191 -6.15 6.23 -0.37
N CYS A 192 -5.59 5.82 -1.51
CA CYS A 192 -4.91 6.72 -2.45
C CYS A 192 -5.82 7.20 -3.58
N GLU A 193 -7.04 6.68 -3.66
CA GLU A 193 -8.01 7.06 -4.69
C GLU A 193 -9.21 7.77 -4.04
N CYS A 194 -9.71 8.80 -4.71
CA CYS A 194 -10.95 9.45 -4.31
C CYS A 194 -12.17 8.58 -4.69
N GLU A 195 -13.33 8.90 -4.10
CA GLU A 195 -14.56 8.15 -4.35
C GLU A 195 -14.98 8.13 -5.82
N LYS A 196 -14.80 9.25 -6.50
CA LYS A 196 -15.11 9.37 -7.92
C LYS A 196 -13.83 9.48 -8.72
N ILE A 197 -13.49 8.42 -9.43
CA ILE A 197 -12.37 8.45 -10.36
C ILE A 197 -12.67 9.50 -11.43
N GLY A 198 -11.82 10.52 -11.56
CA GLY A 198 -11.99 11.63 -12.50
C GLY A 198 -12.14 11.17 -13.96
N PRO A 199 -12.66 12.02 -14.86
CA PRO A 199 -12.86 11.68 -16.24
C PRO A 199 -11.54 11.34 -16.94
N TRP A 200 -11.58 10.35 -17.81
CA TRP A 200 -10.44 10.02 -18.67
C TRP A 200 -10.30 11.05 -19.81
N LYS A 201 -9.07 11.51 -20.05
CA LYS A 201 -8.76 12.40 -21.15
C LYS A 201 -8.46 11.55 -22.39
N LYS A 202 -9.29 11.66 -23.44
CA LYS A 202 -9.21 10.85 -24.68
C LYS A 202 -7.83 10.95 -25.40
N GLU A 203 -7.03 11.94 -25.08
CA GLU A 203 -5.72 12.21 -25.68
C GLU A 203 -4.58 11.43 -25.02
N GLU A 204 -4.87 10.64 -23.99
CA GLU A 204 -3.86 9.85 -23.30
C GLU A 204 -3.36 8.68 -24.17
N ARG A 205 -2.08 8.38 -24.05
CA ARG A 205 -1.41 7.33 -24.82
C ARG A 205 -1.81 5.94 -24.33
N ALA A 206 -1.66 4.92 -25.19
CA ALA A 206 -1.99 3.53 -24.86
C ALA A 206 -1.37 3.04 -23.53
N LEU A 207 -0.16 3.49 -23.19
CA LEU A 207 0.51 3.17 -21.93
C LEU A 207 -0.18 3.72 -20.67
N SER A 208 -1.03 4.73 -20.79
CA SER A 208 -1.82 5.27 -19.67
C SER A 208 -3.12 4.49 -19.42
N ILE A 209 -3.56 3.70 -20.40
CA ILE A 209 -4.81 2.91 -20.31
C ILE A 209 -4.65 1.79 -19.25
N GLY A 210 -3.52 1.07 -19.25
CA GLY A 210 -3.26 -0.02 -18.32
C GLY A 210 -3.37 0.40 -16.85
N PRO A 211 -2.60 1.40 -16.39
CA PRO A 211 -2.74 1.94 -15.03
C PRO A 211 -4.15 2.44 -14.71
N ARG A 212 -4.83 3.04 -15.67
CA ARG A 212 -6.23 3.50 -15.51
C ARG A 212 -7.18 2.35 -15.25
N VAL A 213 -7.11 1.29 -16.05
CA VAL A 213 -7.96 0.09 -15.91
C VAL A 213 -7.70 -0.58 -14.56
N LEU A 214 -6.43 -0.75 -14.18
CA LEU A 214 -6.08 -1.31 -12.89
C LEU A 214 -6.59 -0.45 -11.72
N GLY A 215 -6.54 0.88 -11.84
CA GLY A 215 -7.11 1.80 -10.84
C GLY A 215 -8.62 1.66 -10.70
N ILE A 216 -9.37 1.49 -11.81
CA ILE A 216 -10.82 1.24 -11.79
C ILE A 216 -11.11 -0.10 -11.10
N MET A 217 -10.40 -1.16 -11.48
CA MET A 217 -10.58 -2.49 -10.86
C MET A 217 -10.25 -2.45 -9.36
N ALA A 218 -9.18 -1.79 -8.98
CA ALA A 218 -8.76 -1.67 -7.59
C ALA A 218 -9.81 -0.93 -6.74
N ALA A 219 -10.41 0.12 -7.28
CA ALA A 219 -11.47 0.85 -6.59
C ALA A 219 -12.72 -0.02 -6.37
N GLU A 220 -13.16 -0.76 -7.41
CA GLU A 220 -14.32 -1.63 -7.30
C GLU A 220 -14.10 -2.80 -6.32
N ILE A 221 -12.92 -3.43 -6.37
CA ILE A 221 -12.54 -4.49 -5.40
C ILE A 221 -12.67 -3.98 -3.97
N PHE A 222 -12.19 -2.76 -3.68
CA PHE A 222 -12.30 -2.20 -2.34
C PHE A 222 -13.75 -1.91 -1.93
N GLU A 223 -14.56 -1.34 -2.84
CA GLU A 223 -15.98 -1.07 -2.53
C GLU A 223 -16.73 -2.36 -2.21
N ASP A 224 -16.45 -3.45 -2.93
CA ASP A 224 -17.06 -4.75 -2.67
C ASP A 224 -16.57 -5.35 -1.35
N ASP A 225 -15.29 -5.26 -1.03
CA ASP A 225 -14.76 -5.69 0.27
C ASP A 225 -15.38 -4.90 1.44
N LEU A 226 -15.59 -3.60 1.25
CA LEU A 226 -16.25 -2.75 2.25
C LEU A 226 -17.72 -3.14 2.44
N LYS A 227 -18.48 -3.34 1.35
CA LYS A 227 -19.87 -3.82 1.39
C LYS A 227 -19.97 -5.16 2.13
N ILE A 228 -19.07 -6.10 1.82
CA ILE A 228 -19.02 -7.41 2.49
C ILE A 228 -18.75 -7.25 3.98
N ALA A 229 -17.83 -6.39 4.37
CA ALA A 229 -17.52 -6.12 5.77
C ALA A 229 -18.71 -5.49 6.52
N MET A 230 -19.46 -4.58 5.86
CA MET A 230 -20.68 -3.98 6.43
C MET A 230 -21.78 -5.03 6.60
N LEU A 231 -22.04 -5.86 5.59
CA LEU A 231 -23.00 -6.98 5.69
C LEU A 231 -22.63 -7.95 6.83
N TYR A 232 -21.33 -8.25 6.97
CA TYR A 232 -20.84 -9.05 8.10
C TYR A 232 -21.18 -8.41 9.45
N ASN A 233 -20.97 -7.10 9.59
CA ASN A 233 -21.31 -6.38 10.82
C ASN A 233 -22.81 -6.46 11.14
N ASP A 234 -23.67 -6.32 10.14
CA ASP A 234 -25.13 -6.43 10.30
C ASP A 234 -25.52 -7.83 10.76
N LEU A 235 -24.98 -8.88 10.14
CA LEU A 235 -25.24 -10.27 10.54
C LEU A 235 -24.78 -10.56 11.97
N VAL A 236 -23.60 -10.08 12.34
CA VAL A 236 -23.08 -10.26 13.71
C VAL A 236 -23.90 -9.49 14.73
N GLY A 237 -24.35 -8.27 14.39
CA GLY A 237 -25.21 -7.44 15.25
C GLY A 237 -26.57 -8.08 15.57
N HIS A 238 -27.12 -8.87 14.64
CA HIS A 238 -28.41 -9.56 14.81
C HIS A 238 -28.28 -10.97 15.45
N ALA A 239 -27.09 -11.54 15.51
CA ALA A 239 -26.85 -12.90 16.00
C ALA A 239 -26.72 -12.94 17.53
N LYS A 240 -27.83 -13.22 18.25
CA LYS A 240 -27.94 -13.25 19.72
C LYS A 240 -26.91 -14.09 20.48
N HIS A 241 -26.21 -15.01 19.82
CA HIS A 241 -25.21 -15.92 20.41
C HIS A 241 -23.87 -15.92 19.71
N SER A 242 -23.59 -14.94 18.85
CA SER A 242 -22.31 -14.85 18.17
C SER A 242 -21.21 -14.44 19.14
N LYS A 243 -20.11 -15.23 19.16
CA LYS A 243 -18.84 -14.81 19.80
C LYS A 243 -18.09 -13.77 18.99
N LYS A 244 -18.51 -13.51 17.75
CA LYS A 244 -17.91 -12.53 16.86
C LYS A 244 -18.41 -11.14 17.21
N ARG A 245 -17.57 -10.13 17.00
CA ARG A 245 -17.90 -8.72 17.27
C ARG A 245 -17.92 -7.95 15.95
N PRO A 246 -18.79 -6.94 15.81
CA PRO A 246 -18.72 -6.00 14.71
C PRO A 246 -17.37 -5.31 14.67
N VAL A 247 -16.91 -4.99 13.48
CA VAL A 247 -15.64 -4.26 13.24
C VAL A 247 -16.00 -2.81 12.91
N LYS A 248 -15.49 -1.87 13.70
CA LYS A 248 -15.60 -0.45 13.37
C LYS A 248 -14.64 -0.11 12.25
N ILE A 249 -15.14 0.38 11.12
CA ILE A 249 -14.35 0.74 9.94
C ILE A 249 -14.50 2.23 9.70
N ASN A 250 -13.37 2.95 9.67
CA ASN A 250 -13.31 4.36 9.29
C ASN A 250 -12.52 4.43 7.98
N VAL A 251 -13.09 5.04 6.95
CA VAL A 251 -12.44 5.19 5.64
C VAL A 251 -12.11 6.64 5.39
N MET A 252 -10.85 6.90 5.09
CA MET A 252 -10.34 8.18 4.66
C MET A 252 -9.96 8.11 3.18
N ARG A 253 -10.39 9.09 2.41
CA ARG A 253 -10.15 9.22 0.96
C ARG A 253 -9.67 10.61 0.63
N PRO A 254 -8.88 10.80 -0.44
CA PRO A 254 -8.60 12.13 -0.96
C PRO A 254 -9.88 12.85 -1.36
N SER A 255 -9.99 14.12 -0.97
CA SER A 255 -11.13 15.00 -1.31
C SER A 255 -11.23 15.31 -2.81
N SER A 256 -10.13 15.13 -3.55
CA SER A 256 -10.08 15.23 -5.02
C SER A 256 -8.98 14.33 -5.57
N ASN A 257 -9.01 14.10 -6.91
CA ASN A 257 -7.99 13.28 -7.56
C ASN A 257 -6.57 13.75 -7.23
N LEU A 258 -5.75 12.81 -6.81
CA LEU A 258 -4.31 12.99 -6.66
C LEU A 258 -3.64 12.94 -8.05
N LEU A 259 -2.36 12.66 -8.12
CA LEU A 259 -1.59 12.58 -9.36
C LEU A 259 -2.23 11.70 -10.44
N ASP A 260 -2.10 12.10 -11.70
CA ASP A 260 -2.55 11.30 -12.85
C ASP A 260 -1.61 10.11 -13.12
N ASN A 261 -0.28 10.25 -12.84
CA ASN A 261 0.70 9.20 -13.05
C ASN A 261 1.20 8.63 -11.71
N PRO A 262 0.84 7.37 -11.36
CA PRO A 262 1.28 6.72 -10.12
C PRO A 262 2.78 6.38 -10.08
N LEU A 263 3.50 6.51 -11.19
CA LEU A 263 4.95 6.30 -11.28
C LEU A 263 5.76 7.60 -11.22
N ASP A 264 5.13 8.75 -11.00
CA ASP A 264 5.81 10.05 -10.91
C ASP A 264 6.15 10.39 -9.45
N PHE A 265 7.33 10.00 -9.02
CA PHE A 265 7.86 10.25 -7.67
C PHE A 265 8.59 11.59 -7.56
N SER A 266 8.13 12.64 -8.24
CA SER A 266 8.73 13.98 -8.10
C SER A 266 8.46 14.57 -6.72
N GLN A 267 9.46 15.24 -6.14
CA GLN A 267 9.37 15.83 -4.79
C GLN A 267 8.24 16.84 -4.65
N ASP A 268 8.06 17.70 -5.66
CA ASP A 268 7.02 18.74 -5.63
C ASP A 268 5.62 18.12 -5.53
N LYS A 269 5.35 17.09 -6.33
CA LYS A 269 4.08 16.36 -6.28
C LYS A 269 3.88 15.61 -4.98
N SER A 270 4.94 14.98 -4.46
CA SER A 270 4.91 14.31 -3.16
C SER A 270 4.54 15.28 -2.05
N ARG A 271 5.16 16.47 -2.00
CA ARG A 271 4.85 17.51 -1.01
C ARG A 271 3.40 18.02 -1.10
N VAL A 272 2.89 18.21 -2.33
CA VAL A 272 1.49 18.59 -2.55
C VAL A 272 0.55 17.52 -2.02
N ASN A 273 0.81 16.26 -2.31
CA ASN A 273 -0.01 15.14 -1.83
C ASN A 273 0.08 14.97 -0.31
N MET A 274 1.26 15.15 0.30
CA MET A 274 1.40 15.14 1.76
C MET A 274 0.56 16.22 2.42
N ARG A 275 0.63 17.47 1.91
CA ARG A 275 -0.21 18.55 2.41
C ARG A 275 -1.68 18.20 2.32
N ARG A 276 -2.14 17.70 1.18
CA ARG A 276 -3.53 17.26 0.98
C ARG A 276 -3.92 16.18 1.99
N GLY A 277 -3.07 15.19 2.19
CA GLY A 277 -3.32 14.12 3.17
C GLY A 277 -3.49 14.65 4.59
N TYR A 278 -2.67 15.61 4.97
CA TYR A 278 -2.77 16.26 6.28
C TYR A 278 -4.07 17.11 6.42
N GLU A 279 -4.45 17.82 5.37
CA GLU A 279 -5.66 18.67 5.37
C GLU A 279 -6.97 17.86 5.37
N ASP A 280 -6.96 16.68 4.72
CA ASP A 280 -8.13 15.79 4.63
C ASP A 280 -8.33 14.93 5.90
N ALA A 281 -7.31 14.80 6.76
CA ALA A 281 -7.32 13.97 7.98
C ALA A 281 -7.89 14.69 9.19
#